data_d07af463caf4a1c68a3bbf1c2b795afc
#
_entry.id   d07af463caf4a1c68a3bbf1c2b795afc
#
_cell.length_a   1.000
_cell.length_b   1.000
_cell.length_c   1.000
_cell.angle_alpha   90.00
_cell.angle_beta   90.00
_cell.angle_gamma   90.00
#
_symmetry.space_group_name_H-M   'P 1'
#
loop_
_entity.id
_entity.type
_entity.pdbx_description
1 polymer ?
#
loop_
_entity_poly.entity_id
_entity_poly.type
_entity_poly.pdbx_seq_one_letter_code
_entity_poly.pdbx_strand_id
1 'polypeptide(L)'
;MGYTSGVGREAPTFVASAVDGSEINLKQYRGDWFAVLVFLPTQAASAETALAQLSGAADNLWGMRGQLLGICDASREECTTLAGKVADLAFPLLPDDGTIAQAYGALKPNGEVRAMTFIVDRAGKIVWMSEGDAALKPATLMTAFREVAR
;
A
#
# COMPACT_ATOMS: atom_id res chain seq x y z
N MET A 1 15.76 2.21 -15.53
CA MET A 1 16.04 1.66 -14.56
C MET A 1 15.02 1.50 -13.63
N GLY A 2 14.57 2.32 -13.17
CA GLY A 2 13.46 2.49 -12.44
C GLY A 2 13.05 1.38 -11.54
N TYR A 3 11.97 0.76 -11.85
CA TYR A 3 11.33 -0.09 -10.91
C TYR A 3 11.96 -1.42 -10.68
N THR A 4 12.63 -1.96 -11.66
CA THR A 4 13.28 -3.25 -11.47
C THR A 4 14.33 -3.17 -10.40
N SER A 5 14.92 -2.00 -10.19
CA SER A 5 15.94 -1.84 -9.16
C SER A 5 15.35 -1.79 -7.75
N GLY A 6 14.04 -1.69 -7.63
CA GLY A 6 13.38 -1.70 -6.32
C GLY A 6 13.25 -3.10 -5.73
N VAL A 7 13.12 -4.12 -6.58
CA VAL A 7 12.94 -5.49 -6.11
C VAL A 7 14.28 -6.01 -5.58
N GLY A 8 14.25 -6.59 -4.39
CA GLY A 8 15.43 -7.07 -3.71
C GLY A 8 16.07 -6.07 -2.79
N ARG A 9 15.63 -4.80 -2.85
CA ARG A 9 16.15 -3.76 -1.97
C ARG A 9 15.41 -3.79 -0.64
N GLU A 10 16.07 -3.25 0.36
CA GLU A 10 15.42 -3.05 1.65
C GLU A 10 14.32 -2.00 1.49
N ALA A 11 13.12 -2.30 1.99
CA ALA A 11 12.02 -1.37 1.90
C ALA A 11 12.25 -0.20 2.85
N PRO A 12 12.11 1.05 2.38
CA PRO A 12 12.23 2.20 3.27
C PRO A 12 11.21 2.11 4.40
N THR A 13 11.68 2.30 5.63
CA THR A 13 10.81 2.22 6.80
C THR A 13 10.16 3.57 7.06
N PHE A 14 9.03 3.55 7.75
CA PHE A 14 8.32 4.77 8.12
C PHE A 14 7.45 4.53 9.33
N VAL A 15 7.05 5.62 9.97
CA VAL A 15 6.05 5.60 11.03
C VAL A 15 4.99 6.62 10.62
N ALA A 16 3.74 6.20 10.61
CA ALA A 16 2.64 7.07 10.18
C ALA A 16 1.39 6.77 10.99
N SER A 17 0.52 7.76 11.11
CA SER A 17 -0.76 7.59 11.78
C SER A 17 -1.86 7.34 10.76
N ALA A 18 -2.60 6.26 10.92
CA ALA A 18 -3.73 5.96 10.06
C ALA A 18 -4.90 6.90 10.38
N VAL A 19 -5.89 6.93 9.48
CA VAL A 19 -7.06 7.79 9.67
C VAL A 19 -7.86 7.42 10.92
N ASP A 20 -7.75 6.18 11.40
CA ASP A 20 -8.44 5.75 12.61
C ASP A 20 -7.64 6.04 13.88
N GLY A 21 -6.50 6.70 13.76
CA GLY A 21 -5.66 7.05 14.90
C GLY A 21 -4.59 6.03 15.26
N SER A 22 -4.61 4.86 14.66
CA SER A 22 -3.59 3.86 14.97
C SER A 22 -2.25 4.26 14.39
N GLU A 23 -1.17 3.94 15.09
CA GLU A 23 0.18 4.22 14.62
C GLU A 23 0.73 3.00 13.91
N ILE A 24 1.24 3.20 12.70
CA ILE A 24 1.80 2.14 11.88
C ILE A 24 3.29 2.37 11.74
N ASN A 25 4.08 1.40 12.17
CA ASN A 25 5.52 1.39 12.00
C ASN A 25 5.87 0.17 11.15
N LEU A 26 6.41 0.41 9.96
CA LEU A 26 6.67 -0.68 9.01
C LEU A 26 7.55 -1.77 9.61
N LYS A 27 8.48 -1.40 10.49
CA LYS A 27 9.36 -2.37 11.12
C LYS A 27 8.63 -3.41 11.96
N GLN A 28 7.41 -3.11 12.40
CA GLN A 28 6.66 -4.04 13.25
C GLN A 28 6.32 -5.35 12.56
N TYR A 29 6.32 -5.35 11.24
CA TYR A 29 5.94 -6.55 10.49
C TYR A 29 7.12 -7.48 10.22
N ARG A 30 8.35 -7.00 10.45
CA ARG A 30 9.53 -7.84 10.21
C ARG A 30 9.53 -9.05 11.12
N GLY A 31 9.96 -10.17 10.56
CA GLY A 31 10.07 -11.42 11.30
C GLY A 31 8.91 -12.36 11.01
N ASP A 32 7.69 -11.89 11.12
CA ASP A 32 6.51 -12.76 11.02
C ASP A 32 5.54 -12.41 9.90
N TRP A 33 5.58 -11.17 9.41
CA TRP A 33 4.55 -10.68 8.52
C TRP A 33 5.11 -10.13 7.21
N PHE A 34 4.32 -10.24 6.15
CA PHE A 34 4.53 -9.47 4.92
C PHE A 34 3.74 -8.18 5.05
N ALA A 35 4.24 -7.11 4.45
CA ALA A 35 3.50 -5.86 4.36
C ALA A 35 3.21 -5.59 2.89
N VAL A 36 1.98 -5.24 2.57
CA VAL A 36 1.57 -4.92 1.20
C VAL A 36 1.20 -3.45 1.19
N LEU A 37 1.99 -2.65 0.49
CA LEU A 37 1.82 -1.20 0.45
C LEU A 37 1.17 -0.82 -0.87
N VAL A 38 0.02 -0.16 -0.81
CA VAL A 38 -0.69 0.31 -2.00
C VAL A 38 -0.69 1.82 -1.99
N PHE A 39 -0.02 2.42 -2.96
CA PHE A 39 -0.01 3.86 -3.15
C PHE A 39 -1.18 4.23 -4.03
N LEU A 40 -2.05 5.08 -3.53
CA LEU A 40 -3.33 5.36 -4.15
C LEU A 40 -3.44 6.84 -4.50
N PRO A 41 -3.53 7.18 -5.81
CA PRO A 41 -3.79 8.57 -6.17
C PRO A 41 -5.19 8.94 -5.74
N THR A 42 -5.29 9.72 -4.69
CA THR A 42 -6.57 10.04 -4.05
C THR A 42 -7.49 10.84 -4.96
N GLN A 43 -6.89 11.61 -5.88
CA GLN A 43 -7.67 12.42 -6.81
C GLN A 43 -8.26 11.61 -7.97
N ALA A 44 -7.86 10.36 -8.11
CA ALA A 44 -8.39 9.52 -9.16
C ALA A 44 -9.87 9.22 -8.90
N ALA A 45 -10.67 9.24 -9.96
CA ALA A 45 -12.10 8.98 -9.82
C ALA A 45 -12.37 7.55 -9.32
N SER A 46 -11.43 6.63 -9.54
CA SER A 46 -11.57 5.24 -9.16
C SER A 46 -11.03 4.92 -7.77
N ALA A 47 -10.57 5.92 -7.01
CA ALA A 47 -9.94 5.67 -5.70
C ALA A 47 -10.88 4.94 -4.75
N GLU A 48 -12.12 5.36 -4.66
CA GLU A 48 -13.11 4.75 -3.79
C GLU A 48 -13.36 3.28 -4.17
N THR A 49 -13.52 3.04 -5.46
CA THR A 49 -13.74 1.69 -5.98
C THR A 49 -12.53 0.80 -5.70
N ALA A 50 -11.32 1.34 -5.92
CA ALA A 50 -10.10 0.59 -5.65
C ALA A 50 -9.99 0.19 -4.18
N LEU A 51 -10.28 1.12 -3.28
CA LEU A 51 -10.24 0.81 -1.85
C LEU A 51 -11.26 -0.26 -1.48
N ALA A 52 -12.46 -0.19 -2.03
CA ALA A 52 -13.49 -1.18 -1.76
C ALA A 52 -13.08 -2.58 -2.22
N GLN A 53 -12.49 -2.66 -3.42
CA GLN A 53 -12.04 -3.94 -3.97
C GLN A 53 -10.87 -4.51 -3.17
N LEU A 54 -9.92 -3.66 -2.79
CA LEU A 54 -8.77 -4.10 -2.01
C LEU A 54 -9.19 -4.54 -0.60
N SER A 55 -10.21 -3.88 -0.05
CA SER A 55 -10.73 -4.26 1.26
C SER A 55 -11.24 -5.69 1.24
N GLY A 56 -11.82 -6.13 0.12
CA GLY A 56 -12.26 -7.51 -0.03
C GLY A 56 -11.11 -8.52 -0.02
N ALA A 57 -9.91 -8.10 -0.40
CA ALA A 57 -8.75 -8.98 -0.39
C ALA A 57 -8.00 -8.95 0.94
N ALA A 58 -8.24 -7.92 1.76
CA ALA A 58 -7.45 -7.71 2.97
C ALA A 58 -7.55 -8.86 3.97
N ASP A 59 -8.74 -9.44 4.12
CA ASP A 59 -8.93 -10.57 5.04
C ASP A 59 -8.18 -11.81 4.58
N ASN A 60 -8.15 -12.06 3.27
CA ASN A 60 -7.40 -13.19 2.74
C ASN A 60 -5.91 -13.01 2.95
N LEU A 61 -5.41 -11.79 2.75
CA LEU A 61 -4.02 -11.48 3.02
C LEU A 61 -3.69 -11.66 4.49
N TRP A 62 -4.56 -11.19 5.36
CA TRP A 62 -4.38 -11.31 6.80
C TRP A 62 -4.23 -12.78 7.21
N GLY A 63 -5.06 -13.65 6.64
CA GLY A 63 -4.99 -15.09 6.91
C GLY A 63 -3.68 -15.73 6.47
N MET A 64 -2.95 -15.06 5.57
CA MET A 64 -1.65 -15.51 5.09
C MET A 64 -0.51 -14.69 5.68
N ARG A 65 -0.77 -13.95 6.74
CA ARG A 65 0.18 -13.07 7.43
C ARG A 65 0.67 -11.94 6.54
N GLY A 66 -0.24 -11.37 5.74
CA GLY A 66 0.02 -10.19 4.95
C GLY A 66 -0.85 -9.05 5.42
N GLN A 67 -0.22 -7.93 5.79
CA GLN A 67 -0.96 -6.73 6.20
C GLN A 67 -1.01 -5.75 5.05
N LEU A 68 -2.22 -5.45 4.61
CA LEU A 68 -2.43 -4.45 3.56
C LEU A 68 -2.43 -3.06 4.19
N LEU A 69 -1.67 -2.14 3.60
CA LEU A 69 -1.58 -0.75 4.06
C LEU A 69 -1.82 0.15 2.87
N GLY A 70 -2.80 1.05 2.96
CA GLY A 70 -3.07 2.02 1.92
C GLY A 70 -2.37 3.33 2.22
N ILE A 71 -1.63 3.87 1.25
CA ILE A 71 -0.97 5.16 1.37
C ILE A 71 -1.77 6.17 0.57
N CYS A 72 -2.35 7.14 1.25
CA CYS A 72 -3.29 8.08 0.68
C CYS A 72 -2.60 9.40 0.38
N ASP A 73 -2.64 9.83 -0.87
CA ASP A 73 -2.00 11.06 -1.35
C ASP A 73 -2.88 12.27 -1.07
N ALA A 74 -3.08 12.58 0.21
CA ALA A 74 -3.97 13.68 0.57
C ALA A 74 -3.80 14.01 2.05
N SER A 75 -4.47 15.06 2.48
CA SER A 75 -4.49 15.44 3.89
C SER A 75 -5.24 14.38 4.70
N ARG A 76 -5.03 14.43 6.02
CA ARG A 76 -5.75 13.52 6.91
C ARG A 76 -7.26 13.68 6.75
N GLU A 77 -7.73 14.91 6.59
CA GLU A 77 -9.15 15.17 6.43
C GLU A 77 -9.70 14.54 5.16
N GLU A 78 -9.00 14.72 4.06
CA GLU A 78 -9.42 14.13 2.78
C GLU A 78 -9.37 12.62 2.81
N CYS A 79 -8.34 12.05 3.41
CA CYS A 79 -8.22 10.59 3.52
C CYS A 79 -9.30 10.02 4.43
N THR A 80 -9.63 10.73 5.51
CA THR A 80 -10.71 10.31 6.41
C THR A 80 -12.05 10.30 5.67
N THR A 81 -12.29 11.34 4.85
CA THR A 81 -13.51 11.41 4.05
C THR A 81 -13.59 10.25 3.07
N LEU A 82 -12.49 9.97 2.40
CA LEU A 82 -12.43 8.85 1.43
C LEU A 82 -12.69 7.52 2.13
N ALA A 83 -12.05 7.30 3.28
CA ALA A 83 -12.24 6.06 4.05
C ALA A 83 -13.70 5.90 4.46
N GLY A 84 -14.37 7.00 4.81
CA GLY A 84 -15.77 6.98 5.22
C GLY A 84 -16.73 6.62 4.10
N LYS A 85 -16.30 6.72 2.84
CA LYS A 85 -17.12 6.35 1.70
C LYS A 85 -17.06 4.86 1.38
N VAL A 86 -16.13 4.15 2.00
CA VAL A 86 -15.94 2.72 1.77
C VAL A 86 -16.49 1.97 2.98
N ALA A 87 -17.54 1.18 2.75
CA ALA A 87 -18.13 0.39 3.83
C ALA A 87 -17.13 -0.67 4.28
N ASP A 88 -16.94 -0.76 5.60
CA ASP A 88 -16.11 -1.81 6.19
C ASP A 88 -14.68 -1.86 5.61
N LEU A 89 -14.03 -0.70 5.55
CA LEU A 89 -12.63 -0.66 5.10
C LEU A 89 -11.79 -1.52 6.05
N ALA A 90 -11.17 -2.56 5.50
CA ALA A 90 -10.56 -3.63 6.28
C ALA A 90 -9.07 -3.46 6.51
N PHE A 91 -8.50 -2.31 6.14
CA PHE A 91 -7.06 -2.07 6.31
C PHE A 91 -6.81 -0.59 6.61
N PRO A 92 -5.68 -0.28 7.28
CA PRO A 92 -5.35 1.11 7.59
C PRO A 92 -5.10 1.94 6.35
N LEU A 93 -5.59 3.19 6.37
CA LEU A 93 -5.31 4.16 5.33
C LEU A 93 -4.45 5.26 5.94
N LEU A 94 -3.28 5.48 5.36
CA LEU A 94 -2.26 6.38 5.90
C LEU A 94 -2.16 7.64 5.05
N PRO A 95 -2.53 8.81 5.60
CA PRO A 95 -2.29 10.06 4.89
C PRO A 95 -0.79 10.29 4.74
N ASP A 96 -0.37 10.71 3.55
CA ASP A 96 1.04 10.94 3.25
C ASP A 96 1.17 12.27 2.52
N ASP A 97 2.14 13.06 2.93
CA ASP A 97 2.44 14.35 2.30
C ASP A 97 3.42 14.21 1.14
N GLY A 98 3.70 13.00 0.71
CA GLY A 98 4.65 12.72 -0.36
C GLY A 98 5.95 12.11 0.14
N THR A 99 6.19 12.13 1.44
CA THR A 99 7.44 11.62 2.01
C THR A 99 7.58 10.11 1.79
N ILE A 100 6.54 9.36 2.09
CA ILE A 100 6.56 7.90 1.91
C ILE A 100 6.60 7.57 0.42
N ALA A 101 5.76 8.25 -0.37
CA ALA A 101 5.71 8.01 -1.81
C ALA A 101 7.06 8.29 -2.47
N GLN A 102 7.73 9.35 -2.06
CA GLN A 102 9.06 9.69 -2.60
C GLN A 102 10.07 8.60 -2.26
N ALA A 103 10.04 8.12 -1.03
CA ALA A 103 10.99 7.10 -0.59
C ALA A 103 10.85 5.80 -1.40
N TYR A 104 9.65 5.51 -1.87
CA TYR A 104 9.39 4.30 -2.65
C TYR A 104 9.42 4.52 -4.16
N GLY A 105 9.71 5.74 -4.61
CA GLY A 105 9.73 6.04 -6.04
C GLY A 105 8.35 6.13 -6.66
N ALA A 106 7.33 6.39 -5.85
CA ALA A 106 5.95 6.46 -6.33
C ALA A 106 5.52 7.87 -6.75
N LEU A 107 6.41 8.85 -6.69
CA LEU A 107 6.11 10.20 -7.14
C LEU A 107 6.53 10.39 -8.59
N LYS A 108 5.65 11.01 -9.38
CA LYS A 108 5.98 11.46 -10.72
C LYS A 108 6.77 12.76 -10.62
N PRO A 109 7.49 13.16 -11.70
CA PRO A 109 8.21 14.43 -11.68
C PRO A 109 7.33 15.64 -11.37
N ASN A 110 6.04 15.58 -11.70
CA ASN A 110 5.12 16.68 -11.42
C ASN A 110 4.54 16.67 -10.01
N GLY A 111 5.00 15.74 -9.17
CA GLY A 111 4.55 15.65 -7.78
C GLY A 111 3.34 14.78 -7.54
N GLU A 112 2.73 14.26 -8.59
CA GLU A 112 1.59 13.35 -8.43
C GLU A 112 2.05 11.97 -8.03
N VAL A 113 1.21 11.25 -7.30
CA VAL A 113 1.49 9.87 -6.88
C VAL A 113 1.09 8.90 -7.98
N ARG A 114 1.95 7.93 -8.24
CA ARG A 114 1.63 6.83 -9.15
C ARG A 114 0.84 5.78 -8.39
N ALA A 115 -0.09 5.11 -9.08
CA ALA A 115 -0.72 3.92 -8.52
C ALA A 115 0.32 2.81 -8.51
N MET A 116 0.77 2.39 -7.34
CA MET A 116 1.79 1.36 -7.20
C MET A 116 1.48 0.45 -6.03
N THR A 117 1.87 -0.80 -6.13
CA THR A 117 1.76 -1.76 -5.04
C THR A 117 3.10 -2.44 -4.84
N PHE A 118 3.52 -2.56 -3.59
CA PHE A 118 4.76 -3.22 -3.20
C PHE A 118 4.45 -4.33 -2.22
N ILE A 119 5.12 -5.48 -2.36
CA ILE A 119 5.08 -6.52 -1.33
C ILE A 119 6.45 -6.53 -0.65
N VAL A 120 6.43 -6.37 0.66
CA VAL A 120 7.62 -6.37 1.51
C VAL A 120 7.61 -7.66 2.32
N ASP A 121 8.69 -8.44 2.24
CA ASP A 121 8.74 -9.73 2.91
C ASP A 121 9.09 -9.61 4.40
N ARG A 122 9.19 -10.76 5.07
CA ARG A 122 9.46 -10.80 6.52
C ARG A 122 10.84 -10.28 6.88
N ALA A 123 11.76 -10.24 5.92
CA ALA A 123 13.09 -9.67 6.12
C ALA A 123 13.12 -8.17 5.89
N GLY A 124 12.01 -7.58 5.46
CA GLY A 124 11.94 -6.15 5.18
C GLY A 124 12.40 -5.79 3.78
N LYS A 125 12.40 -6.73 2.86
CA LYS A 125 12.83 -6.46 1.48
C LYS A 125 11.65 -6.44 0.54
N ILE A 126 11.72 -5.57 -0.46
CA ILE A 126 10.72 -5.51 -1.53
C ILE A 126 10.91 -6.74 -2.41
N VAL A 127 9.89 -7.59 -2.50
CA VAL A 127 9.97 -8.81 -3.29
C VAL A 127 9.08 -8.78 -4.53
N TRP A 128 8.21 -7.77 -4.64
CA TRP A 128 7.36 -7.61 -5.81
C TRP A 128 6.84 -6.18 -5.86
N MET A 129 6.62 -5.69 -7.08
CA MET A 129 6.02 -4.37 -7.27
C MET A 129 5.24 -4.33 -8.57
N SER A 130 4.24 -3.46 -8.63
CA SER A 130 3.42 -3.26 -9.80
C SER A 130 3.04 -1.79 -9.89
N GLU A 131 2.76 -1.31 -11.09
CA GLU A 131 2.40 0.08 -11.33
C GLU A 131 1.19 0.16 -12.25
N GLY A 132 0.42 1.24 -12.14
CA GLY A 132 -0.71 1.50 -13.01
C GLY A 132 -1.95 0.74 -12.55
N ASP A 133 -2.87 0.48 -13.49
CA ASP A 133 -4.14 -0.15 -13.15
C ASP A 133 -3.96 -1.52 -12.49
N ALA A 134 -2.96 -2.27 -12.92
CA ALA A 134 -2.70 -3.60 -12.35
C ALA A 134 -2.35 -3.53 -10.87
N ALA A 135 -1.75 -2.42 -10.42
CA ALA A 135 -1.35 -2.26 -9.03
C ALA A 135 -2.57 -2.23 -8.09
N LEU A 136 -3.74 -1.87 -8.61
CA LEU A 136 -4.94 -1.72 -7.79
C LEU A 136 -5.91 -2.88 -7.94
N LYS A 137 -5.52 -3.95 -8.63
CA LYS A 137 -6.41 -5.09 -8.87
C LYS A 137 -6.15 -6.18 -7.85
N PRO A 138 -7.16 -6.55 -7.05
CA PRO A 138 -6.99 -7.59 -6.02
C PRO A 138 -6.51 -8.93 -6.58
N ALA A 139 -7.02 -9.33 -7.75
CA ALA A 139 -6.63 -10.60 -8.34
C ALA A 139 -5.14 -10.65 -8.67
N THR A 140 -4.61 -9.56 -9.23
CA THR A 140 -3.19 -9.46 -9.53
C THR A 140 -2.36 -9.54 -8.25
N LEU A 141 -2.79 -8.81 -7.23
CA LEU A 141 -2.10 -8.79 -5.95
C LEU A 141 -2.11 -10.16 -5.29
N MET A 142 -3.26 -10.83 -5.26
CA MET A 142 -3.36 -12.14 -4.62
C MET A 142 -2.49 -13.18 -5.30
N THR A 143 -2.44 -13.16 -6.63
CA THR A 143 -1.59 -14.08 -7.38
C THR A 143 -0.12 -13.84 -7.04
N ALA A 144 0.30 -12.58 -7.04
CA ALA A 144 1.68 -12.24 -6.71
C ALA A 144 2.03 -12.60 -5.27
N PHE A 145 1.10 -12.34 -4.35
CA PHE A 145 1.34 -12.62 -2.94
C PHE A 145 1.55 -14.11 -2.70
N ARG A 146 0.72 -14.95 -3.29
CA ARG A 146 0.88 -16.41 -3.15
C ARG A 146 2.22 -16.88 -3.67
N GLU A 147 2.70 -16.26 -4.74
CA GLU A 147 4.00 -16.62 -5.32
C GLU A 147 5.15 -16.31 -4.36
N VAL A 148 5.16 -15.12 -3.77
CA VAL A 148 6.27 -14.69 -2.93
C VAL A 148 6.17 -15.21 -1.50
N ALA A 149 4.99 -15.61 -1.06
CA ALA A 149 4.77 -16.05 0.32
C ALA A 149 4.99 -17.55 0.54
N ARG A 150 5.36 -18.27 -0.49
CA ARG A 150 5.58 -19.72 -0.36
C ARG A 150 6.65 -20.07 0.62
#